data_bfc5bec61400aeebfcffb1e20b23aaba
#
_entry.id   bfc5bec61400aeebfcffb1e20b23aaba
#
_cell.length_a   1.000
_cell.length_b   1.000
_cell.length_c   1.000
_cell.angle_alpha   90.00
_cell.angle_beta   90.00
_cell.angle_gamma   90.00
#
_symmetry.space_group_name_H-M   'P 1'
#
loop_
_entity.id
_entity.type
_entity.pdbx_description
1 polymer ?
#
loop_
_entity_poly.entity_id
_entity_poly.type
_entity_poly.pdbx_seq_one_letter_code
_entity_poly.pdbx_strand_id
1 'polypeptide(L)'
;KQSIEKLADYYENLFNLSETLFKSIIKIYKKDTNLSKKVFSRLKTLSTLRFNYYPNQSKPVEISKQDGVALGCETHVDSGIFTVLYQNKKGGLQVQNRKTHKWYDVPFNKNALVVNTGRALEYLSKGKFKATNHRVLWNKQKRLSVPFFFEPSYDFKMNLSFLNKRKFSNNGIRYDKFLNKSLKKFVEYQR
;
A
#
# COMPACT_ATOMS: atom_id res chain seq x y z
N LYS A 1 -21.66 4.43 -18.99
CA LYS A 1 -21.96 3.11 -18.42
C LYS A 1 -20.77 2.18 -18.60
N GLN A 2 -20.32 1.91 -19.85
CA GLN A 2 -19.20 1.02 -20.19
C GLN A 2 -17.87 1.36 -19.47
N SER A 3 -17.56 2.64 -19.23
CA SER A 3 -16.34 3.05 -18.53
C SER A 3 -16.36 2.71 -17.04
N ILE A 4 -17.53 2.78 -16.41
CA ILE A 4 -17.73 2.43 -15.00
C ILE A 4 -17.58 0.92 -14.82
N GLU A 5 -18.15 0.13 -15.72
CA GLU A 5 -18.04 -1.34 -15.72
C GLU A 5 -16.56 -1.77 -15.83
N LYS A 6 -15.81 -1.23 -16.77
CA LYS A 6 -14.36 -1.50 -16.91
C LYS A 6 -13.56 -1.11 -15.66
N LEU A 7 -13.94 -0.03 -14.98
CA LEU A 7 -13.28 0.39 -13.75
C LEU A 7 -13.59 -0.58 -12.59
N ALA A 8 -14.84 -1.04 -12.50
CA ALA A 8 -15.24 -2.04 -11.53
C ALA A 8 -14.49 -3.37 -11.76
N ASP A 9 -14.41 -3.84 -13.00
CA ASP A 9 -13.67 -5.05 -13.38
C ASP A 9 -12.17 -4.92 -13.02
N TYR A 10 -11.59 -3.75 -13.27
CA TYR A 10 -10.19 -3.50 -12.92
C TYR A 10 -9.97 -3.55 -11.41
N TYR A 11 -10.86 -2.93 -10.63
CA TYR A 11 -10.83 -3.00 -9.17
C TYR A 11 -10.92 -4.46 -8.68
N GLU A 12 -11.87 -5.23 -9.19
CA GLU A 12 -12.08 -6.62 -8.81
C GLU A 12 -10.86 -7.51 -9.14
N ASN A 13 -10.26 -7.31 -10.31
CA ASN A 13 -9.05 -8.04 -10.70
C ASN A 13 -7.88 -7.74 -9.76
N LEU A 14 -7.68 -6.47 -9.38
CA LEU A 14 -6.64 -6.07 -8.42
C LEU A 14 -6.90 -6.62 -7.02
N PHE A 15 -8.17 -6.64 -6.60
CA PHE A 15 -8.55 -7.22 -5.32
C PHE A 15 -8.26 -8.73 -5.29
N ASN A 16 -8.65 -9.47 -6.33
CA ASN A 16 -8.41 -10.92 -6.46
C ASN A 16 -6.91 -11.25 -6.49
N LEU A 17 -6.13 -10.47 -7.24
CA LEU A 17 -4.67 -10.59 -7.27
C LEU A 17 -4.09 -10.40 -5.86
N SER A 18 -4.49 -9.34 -5.18
CA SER A 18 -4.00 -9.00 -3.84
C SER A 18 -4.38 -10.07 -2.80
N GLU A 19 -5.61 -10.60 -2.87
CA GLU A 19 -6.03 -11.69 -2.01
C GLU A 19 -5.21 -12.96 -2.26
N THR A 20 -4.89 -13.27 -3.51
CA THR A 20 -4.05 -14.41 -3.90
C THR A 20 -2.63 -14.26 -3.35
N LEU A 21 -2.03 -13.08 -3.46
CA LEU A 21 -0.73 -12.77 -2.85
C LEU A 21 -0.77 -12.94 -1.32
N PHE A 22 -1.82 -12.46 -0.67
CA PHE A 22 -1.99 -12.61 0.77
C PHE A 22 -2.14 -14.08 1.19
N LYS A 23 -2.92 -14.88 0.45
CA LYS A 23 -3.03 -16.33 0.66
C LYS A 23 -1.69 -17.04 0.54
N SER A 24 -0.83 -16.61 -0.37
CA SER A 24 0.54 -17.14 -0.50
C SER A 24 1.38 -16.85 0.74
N ILE A 25 1.27 -15.66 1.32
CA ILE A 25 1.92 -15.34 2.60
C ILE A 25 1.36 -16.22 3.73
N ILE A 26 0.05 -16.39 3.81
CA ILE A 26 -0.58 -17.27 4.82
C ILE A 26 -0.02 -18.69 4.75
N LYS A 27 0.15 -19.23 3.53
CA LYS A 27 0.76 -20.57 3.31
C LYS A 27 2.20 -20.65 3.82
N ILE A 28 3.03 -19.63 3.59
CA ILE A 28 4.42 -19.58 4.12
C ILE A 28 4.41 -19.70 5.65
N TYR A 29 3.41 -19.16 6.32
CA TYR A 29 3.24 -19.28 7.77
C TYR A 29 2.52 -20.56 8.21
N LYS A 30 2.27 -21.51 7.27
CA LYS A 30 1.53 -22.76 7.54
C LYS A 30 0.18 -22.53 8.21
N LYS A 31 -0.53 -21.48 7.81
CA LYS A 31 -1.88 -21.15 8.28
C LYS A 31 -2.93 -21.54 7.24
N ASP A 32 -4.15 -21.76 7.72
CA ASP A 32 -5.30 -21.99 6.84
C ASP A 32 -5.57 -20.77 5.97
N THR A 33 -5.60 -20.95 4.66
CA THR A 33 -5.87 -19.86 3.69
C THR A 33 -7.28 -19.27 3.83
N ASN A 34 -8.23 -19.99 4.44
CA ASN A 34 -9.54 -19.44 4.78
C ASN A 34 -9.47 -18.27 5.76
N LEU A 35 -8.34 -18.07 6.45
CA LEU A 35 -8.11 -16.88 7.25
C LEU A 35 -8.21 -15.58 6.43
N SER A 36 -7.93 -15.63 5.12
CA SER A 36 -8.10 -14.45 4.26
C SER A 36 -9.53 -13.92 4.30
N LYS A 37 -10.54 -14.81 4.31
CA LYS A 37 -11.95 -14.43 4.41
C LYS A 37 -12.32 -13.71 5.72
N LYS A 38 -11.55 -13.94 6.80
CA LYS A 38 -11.72 -13.22 8.07
C LYS A 38 -11.11 -11.82 8.05
N VAL A 39 -10.09 -11.62 7.21
CA VAL A 39 -9.40 -10.33 7.06
C VAL A 39 -10.13 -9.44 6.06
N PHE A 40 -10.59 -10.02 4.95
CA PHE A 40 -11.16 -9.29 3.83
C PHE A 40 -12.61 -9.70 3.59
N SER A 41 -13.49 -8.71 3.63
CA SER A 41 -14.88 -8.83 3.21
C SER A 41 -15.16 -7.78 2.14
N ARG A 42 -15.74 -8.18 1.01
CA ARG A 42 -16.11 -7.26 -0.08
C ARG A 42 -17.02 -6.12 0.39
N LEU A 43 -17.89 -6.38 1.35
CA LEU A 43 -18.83 -5.40 1.90
C LEU A 43 -18.20 -4.48 2.98
N LYS A 44 -17.04 -4.86 3.53
CA LYS A 44 -16.41 -4.17 4.66
C LYS A 44 -14.98 -3.71 4.39
N THR A 45 -14.45 -4.00 3.21
CA THR A 45 -13.09 -3.61 2.86
C THR A 45 -12.95 -2.10 2.76
N LEU A 46 -11.81 -1.59 3.21
CA LEU A 46 -11.38 -0.22 2.97
C LEU A 46 -10.43 -0.12 1.76
N SER A 47 -10.31 -1.21 0.97
CA SER A 47 -9.47 -1.21 -0.22
C SER A 47 -9.92 -0.14 -1.21
N THR A 48 -8.97 0.62 -1.71
CA THR A 48 -9.23 1.81 -2.53
C THR A 48 -8.40 1.80 -3.79
N LEU A 49 -9.02 2.01 -4.94
CA LEU A 49 -8.36 2.31 -6.19
C LEU A 49 -8.28 3.84 -6.34
N ARG A 50 -7.06 4.36 -6.48
CA ARG A 50 -6.81 5.80 -6.57
C ARG A 50 -6.15 6.14 -7.89
N PHE A 51 -6.51 7.28 -8.47
CA PHE A 51 -5.87 7.83 -9.66
C PHE A 51 -5.08 9.08 -9.27
N ASN A 52 -3.76 8.98 -9.28
CA ASN A 52 -2.88 10.09 -8.98
C ASN A 52 -2.38 10.69 -10.29
N TYR A 53 -2.91 11.85 -10.62
CA TYR A 53 -2.41 12.64 -11.71
C TYR A 53 -1.52 13.75 -11.18
N TYR A 54 -0.28 13.75 -11.61
CA TYR A 54 0.70 14.78 -11.33
C TYR A 54 0.79 15.68 -12.57
N PRO A 55 0.24 16.89 -12.51
CA PRO A 55 0.31 17.83 -13.62
C PRO A 55 1.76 18.34 -13.77
N ASN A 56 1.99 19.11 -14.83
CA ASN A 56 3.23 19.85 -14.97
C ASN A 56 3.28 20.97 -13.91
N GLN A 57 3.85 20.69 -12.75
CA GLN A 57 3.90 21.63 -11.63
C GLN A 57 5.18 22.47 -11.69
N SER A 58 5.03 23.78 -11.45
CA SER A 58 6.16 24.71 -11.36
C SER A 58 7.02 24.51 -10.12
N LYS A 59 6.44 23.94 -9.04
CA LYS A 59 7.09 23.73 -7.75
C LYS A 59 6.90 22.30 -7.24
N PRO A 60 7.88 21.73 -6.51
CA PRO A 60 7.73 20.47 -5.83
C PRO A 60 6.73 20.57 -4.67
N VAL A 61 6.19 19.43 -4.23
CA VAL A 61 5.36 19.31 -3.02
C VAL A 61 6.21 19.54 -1.79
N GLU A 62 7.43 19.00 -1.79
CA GLU A 62 8.36 19.06 -0.67
C GLU A 62 9.81 19.01 -1.18
N ILE A 63 10.73 19.61 -0.41
CA ILE A 63 12.17 19.34 -0.51
C ILE A 63 12.54 18.37 0.61
N SER A 64 13.04 17.22 0.25
CA SER A 64 13.43 16.19 1.22
C SER A 64 14.50 16.71 2.18
N LYS A 65 14.21 16.68 3.47
CA LYS A 65 15.16 17.09 4.52
C LYS A 65 16.37 16.15 4.64
N GLN A 66 16.24 14.92 4.13
CA GLN A 66 17.29 13.92 4.22
C GLN A 66 18.43 14.16 3.21
N ASP A 67 18.08 14.55 1.99
CA ASP A 67 19.03 14.61 0.86
C ASP A 67 18.82 15.80 -0.09
N GLY A 68 17.94 16.74 0.24
CA GLY A 68 17.70 17.93 -0.56
C GLY A 68 16.94 17.70 -1.87
N VAL A 69 16.44 16.49 -2.12
CA VAL A 69 15.79 16.13 -3.38
C VAL A 69 14.37 16.70 -3.42
N ALA A 70 14.00 17.27 -4.57
CA ALA A 70 12.65 17.77 -4.82
C ALA A 70 11.66 16.63 -5.04
N LEU A 71 10.53 16.64 -4.33
CA LEU A 71 9.54 15.58 -4.30
C LEU A 71 8.20 16.03 -4.91
N GLY A 72 7.59 15.12 -5.68
CA GLY A 72 6.21 15.21 -6.14
C GLY A 72 5.24 14.49 -5.22
N CYS A 73 5.75 13.61 -4.36
CA CYS A 73 5.04 13.03 -3.23
C CYS A 73 6.04 12.76 -2.11
N GLU A 74 5.69 13.19 -0.91
CA GLU A 74 6.52 13.06 0.30
C GLU A 74 6.91 11.60 0.62
N THR A 75 7.97 11.45 1.42
CA THR A 75 8.41 10.14 1.91
C THR A 75 7.40 9.57 2.90
N HIS A 76 6.87 8.39 2.60
CA HIS A 76 5.89 7.74 3.46
C HIS A 76 5.94 6.21 3.35
N VAL A 77 5.11 5.56 4.13
CA VAL A 77 4.76 4.14 4.03
C VAL A 77 3.25 4.00 3.98
N ASP A 78 2.74 3.06 3.21
CA ASP A 78 1.32 2.78 3.12
C ASP A 78 0.78 2.12 4.40
N SER A 79 -0.51 2.32 4.68
CA SER A 79 -1.17 1.82 5.88
C SER A 79 -1.56 0.35 5.79
N GLY A 80 -1.89 -0.12 4.60
CA GLY A 80 -2.53 -1.42 4.34
C GLY A 80 -1.65 -2.65 4.41
N ILE A 81 -2.15 -3.71 3.79
CA ILE A 81 -1.41 -4.97 3.59
C ILE A 81 -0.40 -4.80 2.47
N PHE A 82 -0.89 -4.46 1.28
CA PHE A 82 -0.12 -4.17 0.08
C PHE A 82 -0.64 -2.94 -0.62
N THR A 83 0.22 -2.36 -1.43
CA THR A 83 -0.19 -1.51 -2.54
C THR A 83 0.23 -2.16 -3.83
N VAL A 84 -0.71 -2.33 -4.76
CA VAL A 84 -0.45 -2.79 -6.13
C VAL A 84 -0.54 -1.58 -7.04
N LEU A 85 0.58 -1.19 -7.63
CA LEU A 85 0.72 0.09 -8.32
C LEU A 85 1.01 -0.09 -9.79
N TYR A 86 0.17 0.52 -10.63
CA TYR A 86 0.54 0.88 -11.99
C TYR A 86 1.21 2.25 -11.99
N GLN A 87 2.30 2.41 -12.71
CA GLN A 87 2.91 3.69 -13.04
C GLN A 87 3.16 3.81 -14.54
N ASN A 88 3.04 5.02 -15.09
CA ASN A 88 3.38 5.24 -16.49
C ASN A 88 4.91 5.33 -16.68
N LYS A 89 5.36 5.34 -17.96
CA LYS A 89 6.79 5.34 -18.34
C LYS A 89 7.62 6.52 -17.80
N LYS A 90 6.99 7.52 -17.22
CA LYS A 90 7.71 8.66 -16.61
C LYS A 90 8.44 8.29 -15.31
N GLY A 91 8.05 7.17 -14.65
CA GLY A 91 8.72 6.68 -13.46
C GLY A 91 8.66 7.65 -12.28
N GLY A 92 9.81 7.85 -11.64
CA GLY A 92 9.97 8.77 -10.51
C GLY A 92 9.63 8.17 -9.14
N LEU A 93 9.13 6.95 -9.09
CA LEU A 93 8.98 6.23 -7.83
C LEU A 93 10.34 5.78 -7.32
N GLN A 94 10.63 6.06 -6.06
CA GLN A 94 11.80 5.56 -5.35
C GLN A 94 11.39 4.78 -4.11
N VAL A 95 12.16 3.74 -3.78
CA VAL A 95 12.04 2.94 -2.56
C VAL A 95 13.32 3.03 -1.77
N GLN A 96 13.21 3.02 -0.43
CA GLN A 96 14.35 3.09 0.46
C GLN A 96 14.75 1.73 0.99
N ASN A 97 16.02 1.38 0.85
CA ASN A 97 16.58 0.24 1.56
C ASN A 97 16.67 0.56 3.06
N ARG A 98 16.03 -0.24 3.90
CA ARG A 98 15.94 0.03 5.35
C ARG A 98 17.25 -0.13 6.10
N LYS A 99 18.20 -0.92 5.58
CA LYS A 99 19.50 -1.15 6.23
C LYS A 99 20.49 -0.07 5.88
N THR A 100 20.54 0.30 4.60
CA THR A 100 21.53 1.26 4.10
C THR A 100 21.01 2.69 4.00
N HIS A 101 19.70 2.89 4.16
CA HIS A 101 18.96 4.14 3.95
C HIS A 101 19.14 4.74 2.54
N LYS A 102 19.69 4.00 1.60
CA LYS A 102 19.85 4.42 0.21
C LYS A 102 18.51 4.31 -0.53
N TRP A 103 18.26 5.27 -1.42
CA TRP A 103 17.12 5.30 -2.31
C TRP A 103 17.44 4.61 -3.65
N TYR A 104 16.48 3.88 -4.16
CA TYR A 104 16.57 3.17 -5.44
C TYR A 104 15.37 3.51 -6.29
N ASP A 105 15.61 3.80 -7.58
CA ASP A 105 14.54 3.99 -8.54
C ASP A 105 13.81 2.67 -8.80
N VAL A 106 12.49 2.76 -8.92
CA VAL A 106 11.65 1.65 -9.38
C VAL A 106 11.38 1.86 -10.87
N PRO A 107 12.05 1.11 -11.76
CA PRO A 107 11.92 1.31 -13.19
C PRO A 107 10.50 0.99 -13.67
N PHE A 108 10.07 1.71 -14.71
CA PHE A 108 8.84 1.36 -15.42
C PHE A 108 9.01 0.04 -16.19
N ASN A 109 8.02 -0.85 -16.04
CA ASN A 109 7.87 -2.01 -16.89
C ASN A 109 6.41 -2.11 -17.34
N LYS A 110 6.17 -2.09 -18.66
CA LYS A 110 4.81 -2.14 -19.23
C LYS A 110 4.02 -3.41 -18.91
N ASN A 111 4.74 -4.50 -18.59
CA ASN A 111 4.16 -5.82 -18.32
C ASN A 111 4.13 -6.17 -16.83
N ALA A 112 4.40 -5.21 -15.94
CA ALA A 112 4.47 -5.47 -14.51
C ALA A 112 3.77 -4.37 -13.69
N LEU A 113 3.22 -4.78 -12.57
CA LEU A 113 2.77 -3.91 -11.49
C LEU A 113 3.82 -3.91 -10.37
N VAL A 114 3.98 -2.78 -9.70
CA VAL A 114 4.83 -2.70 -8.50
C VAL A 114 4.00 -3.12 -7.29
N VAL A 115 4.56 -3.99 -6.45
CA VAL A 115 3.91 -4.37 -5.19
C VAL A 115 4.80 -3.97 -4.02
N ASN A 116 4.28 -3.16 -3.11
CA ASN A 116 4.95 -2.83 -1.86
C ASN A 116 4.10 -3.19 -0.65
N THR A 117 4.77 -3.54 0.44
CA THR A 117 4.16 -3.90 1.72
C THR A 117 3.84 -2.68 2.55
N GLY A 118 2.71 -2.75 3.27
CA GLY A 118 2.25 -1.69 4.16
C GLY A 118 2.35 -2.01 5.65
N ARG A 119 1.98 -1.05 6.49
CA ARG A 119 2.07 -1.12 7.96
C ARG A 119 1.21 -2.21 8.58
N ALA A 120 0.04 -2.50 8.01
CA ALA A 120 -0.82 -3.56 8.51
C ALA A 120 -0.15 -4.94 8.37
N LEU A 121 0.50 -5.21 7.24
CA LEU A 121 1.25 -6.45 7.06
C LEU A 121 2.48 -6.50 7.98
N GLU A 122 3.21 -5.39 8.14
CA GLU A 122 4.32 -5.31 9.09
C GLU A 122 3.85 -5.65 10.50
N TYR A 123 2.73 -5.08 10.95
CA TYR A 123 2.14 -5.35 12.25
C TYR A 123 1.74 -6.83 12.41
N LEU A 124 0.95 -7.36 11.47
CA LEU A 124 0.46 -8.75 11.52
C LEU A 124 1.60 -9.78 11.46
N SER A 125 2.69 -9.46 10.79
CA SER A 125 3.87 -10.32 10.67
C SER A 125 4.91 -10.12 11.79
N LYS A 126 4.65 -9.27 12.77
CA LYS A 126 5.64 -8.84 13.77
C LYS A 126 6.94 -8.32 13.15
N GLY A 127 6.80 -7.53 12.10
CA GLY A 127 7.93 -6.91 11.43
C GLY A 127 8.75 -7.83 10.53
N LYS A 128 8.30 -9.04 10.20
CA LYS A 128 8.97 -9.90 9.22
C LYS A 128 8.82 -9.35 7.80
N PHE A 129 7.63 -8.88 7.45
CA PHE A 129 7.41 -8.07 6.26
C PHE A 129 7.44 -6.60 6.67
N LYS A 130 8.47 -5.89 6.28
CA LYS A 130 8.64 -4.48 6.64
C LYS A 130 7.84 -3.59 5.68
N ALA A 131 7.12 -2.61 6.22
CA ALA A 131 6.51 -1.58 5.38
C ALA A 131 7.61 -0.81 4.65
N THR A 132 7.42 -0.54 3.37
CA THR A 132 8.43 0.02 2.49
C THR A 132 8.33 1.54 2.45
N ASN A 133 9.37 2.24 2.90
CA ASN A 133 9.49 3.68 2.66
C ASN A 133 9.61 3.93 1.16
N HIS A 134 8.77 4.82 0.64
CA HIS A 134 8.82 5.23 -0.74
C HIS A 134 8.47 6.70 -0.90
N ARG A 135 8.85 7.27 -2.04
CA ARG A 135 8.62 8.66 -2.40
C ARG A 135 8.49 8.80 -3.90
N VAL A 136 7.97 9.91 -4.38
CA VAL A 136 7.94 10.22 -5.81
C VAL A 136 8.79 11.47 -6.07
N LEU A 137 9.74 11.36 -6.97
CA LEU A 137 10.55 12.50 -7.40
C LEU A 137 9.67 13.54 -8.09
N TRP A 138 9.92 14.82 -7.81
CA TRP A 138 9.32 15.88 -8.57
C TRP A 138 9.82 15.88 -10.01
N ASN A 139 8.91 16.13 -10.92
CA ASN A 139 9.18 16.07 -12.33
C ASN A 139 8.34 17.11 -13.04
N LYS A 140 8.94 17.87 -13.97
CA LYS A 140 8.25 18.86 -14.81
C LYS A 140 7.30 18.24 -15.84
N GLN A 141 7.22 16.91 -15.94
CA GLN A 141 6.38 16.22 -16.92
C GLN A 141 5.13 15.61 -16.25
N LYS A 142 4.03 15.60 -17.00
CA LYS A 142 2.79 14.94 -16.55
C LYS A 142 3.05 13.47 -16.24
N ARG A 143 2.65 13.03 -15.04
CA ARG A 143 2.76 11.66 -14.56
C ARG A 143 1.40 11.13 -14.15
N LEU A 144 1.13 9.88 -14.45
CA LEU A 144 -0.02 9.13 -13.95
C LEU A 144 0.47 7.92 -13.18
N SER A 145 -0.11 7.69 -12.00
CA SER A 145 -0.01 6.42 -11.29
C SER A 145 -1.36 6.02 -10.71
N VAL A 146 -1.57 4.70 -10.66
CA VAL A 146 -2.85 4.14 -10.21
C VAL A 146 -2.54 3.11 -9.12
N PRO A 147 -2.44 3.53 -7.86
CA PRO A 147 -2.29 2.62 -6.73
C PRO A 147 -3.64 1.98 -6.37
N PHE A 148 -3.59 0.69 -6.11
CA PHE A 148 -4.64 -0.05 -5.44
C PHE A 148 -4.16 -0.39 -4.02
N PHE A 149 -4.74 0.25 -3.03
CA PHE A 149 -4.45 0.00 -1.62
C PHE A 149 -5.30 -1.18 -1.15
N PHE A 150 -4.65 -2.32 -0.89
CA PHE A 150 -5.32 -3.50 -0.39
C PHE A 150 -5.38 -3.48 1.13
N GLU A 151 -6.58 -3.25 1.64
CA GLU A 151 -6.85 -2.94 3.03
C GLU A 151 -7.74 -4.02 3.67
N PRO A 152 -7.53 -4.36 4.95
CA PRO A 152 -8.45 -5.20 5.70
C PRO A 152 -9.87 -4.62 5.79
N SER A 153 -10.82 -5.47 6.19
CA SER A 153 -12.14 -5.01 6.60
C SER A 153 -12.03 -4.03 7.77
N TYR A 154 -12.84 -2.98 7.81
CA TYR A 154 -12.77 -1.92 8.82
C TYR A 154 -12.89 -2.46 10.26
N ASP A 155 -13.67 -3.53 10.45
CA ASP A 155 -13.92 -4.16 11.76
C ASP A 155 -12.97 -5.32 12.08
N PHE A 156 -12.04 -5.65 11.18
CA PHE A 156 -11.05 -6.70 11.43
C PHE A 156 -10.18 -6.34 12.64
N LYS A 157 -10.13 -7.26 13.62
CA LYS A 157 -9.28 -7.12 14.80
C LYS A 157 -7.88 -7.61 14.49
N MET A 158 -6.98 -6.67 14.27
CA MET A 158 -5.57 -6.95 14.01
C MET A 158 -4.89 -7.45 15.26
N ASN A 159 -4.31 -8.64 15.19
CA ASN A 159 -3.60 -9.27 16.29
C ASN A 159 -2.19 -9.66 15.85
N LEU A 160 -1.19 -9.38 16.69
CA LEU A 160 0.20 -9.76 16.47
C LEU A 160 0.42 -11.28 16.37
N SER A 161 -0.54 -12.10 16.81
CA SER A 161 -0.49 -13.55 16.68
C SER A 161 -1.05 -14.07 15.36
N PHE A 162 -1.62 -13.22 14.50
CA PHE A 162 -2.31 -13.63 13.28
C PHE A 162 -1.43 -14.50 12.37
N LEU A 163 -0.19 -14.07 12.10
CA LEU A 163 0.80 -14.81 11.31
C LEU A 163 1.81 -15.58 12.17
N ASN A 164 1.56 -15.80 13.43
CA ASN A 164 2.45 -16.54 14.33
C ASN A 164 1.82 -17.86 14.81
N LYS A 165 2.66 -18.75 15.38
CA LYS A 165 2.23 -20.10 15.84
C LYS A 165 1.22 -20.10 16.99
N ARG A 166 0.98 -18.98 17.67
CA ARG A 166 0.04 -18.89 18.81
C ARG A 166 -1.42 -18.92 18.34
N LYS A 167 -2.32 -19.43 19.19
CA LYS A 167 -3.77 -19.38 18.92
C LYS A 167 -4.22 -17.95 18.62
N PHE A 168 -5.10 -17.81 17.62
CA PHE A 168 -5.72 -16.54 17.29
C PHE A 168 -6.50 -16.04 18.51
N SER A 169 -6.17 -14.84 18.96
CA SER A 169 -6.88 -14.16 20.04
C SER A 169 -7.78 -13.07 19.45
N ASN A 170 -9.00 -12.95 19.95
CA ASN A 170 -9.91 -11.87 19.54
C ASN A 170 -9.53 -10.49 20.12
N ASN A 171 -8.47 -10.43 20.94
CA ASN A 171 -7.97 -9.18 21.51
C ASN A 171 -7.00 -8.52 20.52
N GLY A 172 -7.49 -7.59 19.75
CA GLY A 172 -6.71 -6.83 18.76
C GLY A 172 -7.27 -5.43 18.55
N ILE A 173 -6.46 -4.57 17.97
CA ILE A 173 -6.93 -3.24 17.53
C ILE A 173 -7.79 -3.38 16.27
N ARG A 174 -8.95 -2.75 16.22
CA ARG A 174 -9.76 -2.70 14.99
C ARG A 174 -9.00 -1.95 13.91
N TYR A 175 -9.15 -2.43 12.66
CA TYR A 175 -8.41 -1.86 11.54
C TYR A 175 -8.75 -0.39 11.28
N ASP A 176 -10.01 0.00 11.37
CA ASP A 176 -10.44 1.40 11.23
C ASP A 176 -9.70 2.34 12.21
N LYS A 177 -9.55 1.92 13.47
CA LYS A 177 -8.80 2.69 14.48
C LYS A 177 -7.30 2.74 14.18
N PHE A 178 -6.74 1.64 13.69
CA PHE A 178 -5.34 1.57 13.27
C PHE A 178 -5.09 2.49 12.06
N LEU A 179 -5.96 2.44 11.06
CA LEU A 179 -5.89 3.26 9.86
C LEU A 179 -5.98 4.75 10.21
N ASN A 180 -6.98 5.16 10.99
CA ASN A 180 -7.15 6.54 11.43
C ASN A 180 -5.89 7.09 12.14
N LYS A 181 -5.28 6.28 13.00
CA LYS A 181 -4.01 6.65 13.65
C LYS A 181 -2.85 6.81 12.66
N SER A 182 -2.86 6.03 11.60
CA SER A 182 -1.84 6.09 10.54
C SER A 182 -2.05 7.30 9.62
N LEU A 183 -3.30 7.59 9.23
CA LEU A 183 -3.66 8.69 8.34
C LEU A 183 -3.36 10.06 8.95
N LYS A 184 -3.53 10.24 10.26
CA LYS A 184 -3.18 11.50 10.95
C LYS A 184 -1.71 11.93 10.77
N LYS A 185 -0.85 11.08 10.26
CA LYS A 185 0.55 11.40 9.97
C LYS A 185 0.77 11.99 8.58
N PHE A 186 -0.22 11.95 7.70
CA PHE A 186 -0.14 12.53 6.37
C PHE A 186 -0.69 13.96 6.37
N VAL A 187 0.02 14.87 5.72
CA VAL A 187 -0.35 16.29 5.65
C VAL A 187 -1.74 16.47 5.04
N GLU A 188 -2.11 15.69 4.04
CA GLU A 188 -3.42 15.75 3.38
C GLU A 188 -4.61 15.41 4.30
N TYR A 189 -4.39 14.75 5.45
CA TYR A 189 -5.41 14.37 6.43
C TYR A 189 -5.29 15.13 7.76
N GLN A 190 -4.47 16.16 7.82
CA GLN A 190 -4.27 17.00 9.03
C GLN A 190 -5.19 18.23 9.08
N ARG A 191 -6.20 18.30 8.19
CA ARG A 191 -7.18 19.38 8.15
C ARG A 191 -8.30 19.18 9.15
#